data_84d57f5efea0ce8a4c2969876ab174cb
#
_entry.id   84d57f5efea0ce8a4c2969876ab174cb
#
_cell.length_a   1.000
_cell.length_b   1.000
_cell.length_c   1.000
_cell.angle_alpha   90.00
_cell.angle_beta   90.00
_cell.angle_gamma   90.00
#
_symmetry.space_group_name_H-M   'P 1'
#
loop_
_entity.id
_entity.type
_entity.pdbx_description
1 polymer ?
#
loop_
_entity_poly.entity_id
_entity_poly.type
_entity_poly.pdbx_seq_one_letter_code
_entity_poly.pdbx_strand_id
1 'polypeptide(L)'
;ITSAEVAELGGRTKDLARFVGDGRLSKVGRGVYRISHHVPTRYDAYAESVALVGPDAYLFGESVLALCELIPTNPYRMFVATPRRVRKSLPESIVVTQRAGQGDVGYVEGIPSQSIPGAIRTCRGTVMEDRLADAARRARELGYIGAAEEADLLRELER
;
A
#
# COMPACT_ATOMS: atom_id res chain seq x y z
N ILE A 1 -5.82 -3.79 12.41
CA ILE A 1 -5.68 -5.16 12.93
C ILE A 1 -6.53 -6.12 12.11
N THR A 2 -6.02 -7.29 11.82
CA THR A 2 -6.73 -8.33 11.05
C THR A 2 -7.07 -9.55 11.91
N SER A 3 -8.07 -10.31 11.48
CA SER A 3 -8.39 -11.60 12.14
C SER A 3 -7.23 -12.60 12.08
N ALA A 4 -6.38 -12.52 11.05
CA ALA A 4 -5.20 -13.38 10.92
C ALA A 4 -4.15 -13.03 11.97
N GLU A 5 -3.79 -11.76 12.12
CA GLU A 5 -2.85 -11.29 13.14
C GLU A 5 -3.32 -11.65 14.55
N VAL A 6 -4.63 -11.51 14.83
CA VAL A 6 -5.18 -11.90 16.13
C VAL A 6 -5.05 -13.40 16.36
N ALA A 7 -5.27 -14.23 15.35
CA ALA A 7 -5.11 -15.68 15.45
C ALA A 7 -3.64 -16.07 15.69
N GLU A 8 -2.69 -15.42 15.00
CA GLU A 8 -1.24 -15.61 15.22
C GLU A 8 -0.81 -15.29 16.66
N LEU A 9 -1.44 -14.28 17.26
CA LEU A 9 -1.22 -13.90 18.66
C LEU A 9 -2.01 -14.76 19.67
N GLY A 10 -2.67 -15.84 19.21
CA GLY A 10 -3.45 -16.75 20.05
C GLY A 10 -4.85 -16.25 20.43
N GLY A 11 -5.28 -15.14 19.84
CA GLY A 11 -6.64 -14.63 20.03
C GLY A 11 -7.69 -15.39 19.22
N ARG A 12 -8.97 -15.20 19.57
CA ARG A 12 -10.08 -15.88 18.90
C ARG A 12 -10.96 -14.88 18.17
N THR A 13 -11.45 -15.25 16.99
CA THR A 13 -12.36 -14.41 16.18
C THR A 13 -13.61 -13.96 16.95
N LYS A 14 -14.10 -14.78 17.87
CA LYS A 14 -15.25 -14.42 18.74
C LYS A 14 -14.96 -13.24 19.68
N ASP A 15 -13.69 -13.06 20.07
CA ASP A 15 -13.29 -11.95 20.93
C ASP A 15 -13.32 -10.63 20.14
N LEU A 16 -13.01 -10.66 18.83
CA LEU A 16 -13.17 -9.50 17.94
C LEU A 16 -14.64 -9.07 17.84
N ALA A 17 -15.57 -10.02 17.67
CA ALA A 17 -16.99 -9.71 17.63
C ALA A 17 -17.47 -9.07 18.94
N ARG A 18 -17.01 -9.56 20.09
CA ARG A 18 -17.29 -8.95 21.38
C ARG A 18 -16.75 -7.53 21.47
N PHE A 19 -15.49 -7.29 21.09
CA PHE A 19 -14.89 -5.95 21.12
C PHE A 19 -15.56 -4.96 20.17
N VAL A 20 -16.13 -5.43 19.05
CA VAL A 20 -16.98 -4.59 18.19
C VAL A 20 -18.29 -4.24 18.92
N GLY A 21 -18.93 -5.23 19.56
CA GLY A 21 -20.14 -5.00 20.34
C GLY A 21 -19.93 -4.03 21.50
N ASP A 22 -18.78 -4.10 22.16
CA ASP A 22 -18.38 -3.21 23.27
C ASP A 22 -17.90 -1.81 22.79
N GLY A 23 -17.90 -1.54 21.48
CA GLY A 23 -17.45 -0.27 20.91
C GLY A 23 -15.93 -0.03 20.97
N ARG A 24 -15.14 -1.05 21.32
CA ARG A 24 -13.66 -0.97 21.39
C ARG A 24 -12.99 -1.11 20.03
N LEU A 25 -13.64 -1.81 19.10
CA LEU A 25 -13.23 -1.97 17.72
C LEU A 25 -14.36 -1.53 16.80
N SER A 26 -14.02 -0.97 15.64
CA SER A 26 -14.90 -0.77 14.52
C SER A 26 -14.51 -1.70 13.38
N LYS A 27 -15.50 -2.28 12.70
CA LYS A 27 -15.26 -3.16 11.56
C LYS A 27 -15.06 -2.31 10.30
N VAL A 28 -13.88 -2.41 9.69
CA VAL A 28 -13.56 -1.75 8.42
C VAL A 28 -14.02 -2.59 7.23
N GLY A 29 -13.87 -3.91 7.34
CA GLY A 29 -14.32 -4.85 6.32
C GLY A 29 -14.17 -6.30 6.80
N ARG A 30 -14.30 -7.26 5.90
CA ARG A 30 -14.23 -8.67 6.28
C ARG A 30 -12.85 -9.02 6.85
N GLY A 31 -12.80 -9.30 8.15
CA GLY A 31 -11.59 -9.66 8.87
C GLY A 31 -10.62 -8.50 9.14
N VAL A 32 -11.05 -7.25 8.93
CA VAL A 32 -10.25 -6.05 9.18
C VAL A 32 -10.99 -5.13 10.16
N TYR A 33 -10.28 -4.69 11.18
CA TYR A 33 -10.83 -3.90 12.29
C TYR A 33 -9.90 -2.73 12.60
N ARG A 34 -10.48 -1.63 13.09
CA ARG A 34 -9.79 -0.45 13.60
C ARG A 34 -10.08 -0.32 15.08
N ILE A 35 -9.10 0.11 15.87
CA ILE A 35 -9.29 0.49 17.28
C ILE A 35 -10.15 1.77 17.31
N SER A 36 -11.27 1.78 18.06
CA SER A 36 -12.23 2.88 18.05
C SER A 36 -11.63 4.22 18.51
N HIS A 37 -10.64 4.19 19.38
CA HIS A 37 -9.93 5.39 19.86
C HIS A 37 -8.63 5.67 19.10
N HIS A 38 -8.44 5.04 17.93
CA HIS A 38 -7.30 5.34 17.05
C HIS A 38 -7.40 6.79 16.55
N VAL A 39 -6.30 7.53 16.69
CA VAL A 39 -6.18 8.87 16.11
C VAL A 39 -5.89 8.70 14.62
N PRO A 40 -6.78 9.18 13.73
CA PRO A 40 -6.58 9.00 12.29
C PRO A 40 -5.26 9.60 11.80
N THR A 41 -4.59 8.88 10.93
CA THR A 41 -3.38 9.33 10.25
C THR A 41 -3.59 9.28 8.73
N ARG A 42 -2.72 9.96 7.99
CA ARG A 42 -2.74 9.90 6.52
C ARG A 42 -2.43 8.51 5.96
N TYR A 43 -1.88 7.63 6.79
CA TYR A 43 -1.48 6.27 6.40
C TYR A 43 -2.61 5.25 6.49
N ASP A 44 -3.66 5.54 7.24
CA ASP A 44 -4.73 4.59 7.56
C ASP A 44 -5.40 4.01 6.32
N ALA A 45 -5.74 4.87 5.36
CA ALA A 45 -6.41 4.44 4.14
C ALA A 45 -5.55 3.46 3.31
N TYR A 46 -4.23 3.67 3.29
CA TYR A 46 -3.28 2.77 2.63
C TYR A 46 -3.17 1.43 3.35
N ALA A 47 -2.97 1.46 4.66
CA ALA A 47 -2.86 0.25 5.47
C ALA A 47 -4.14 -0.58 5.43
N GLU A 48 -5.30 0.04 5.52
CA GLU A 48 -6.59 -0.62 5.44
C GLU A 48 -6.85 -1.23 4.05
N SER A 49 -6.47 -0.53 2.98
CA SER A 49 -6.60 -1.06 1.62
C SER A 49 -5.79 -2.34 1.43
N VAL A 50 -4.55 -2.38 1.90
CA VAL A 50 -3.70 -3.58 1.88
C VAL A 50 -4.33 -4.68 2.73
N ALA A 51 -4.72 -4.40 3.96
CA ALA A 51 -5.34 -5.37 4.87
C ALA A 51 -6.64 -5.95 4.30
N LEU A 52 -7.46 -5.11 3.64
CA LEU A 52 -8.71 -5.54 2.99
C LEU A 52 -8.45 -6.49 1.83
N VAL A 53 -7.36 -6.33 1.09
CA VAL A 53 -7.01 -7.26 -0.01
C VAL A 53 -6.51 -8.60 0.54
N GLY A 54 -5.61 -8.61 1.50
CA GLY A 54 -5.20 -9.87 2.14
C GLY A 54 -3.75 -9.86 2.65
N PRO A 55 -3.29 -10.99 3.25
CA PRO A 55 -2.02 -11.04 3.98
C PRO A 55 -0.77 -10.88 3.10
N ASP A 56 -0.85 -11.24 1.81
CA ASP A 56 0.28 -11.09 0.88
C ASP A 56 0.10 -9.88 -0.06
N ALA A 57 -0.80 -8.97 0.30
CA ALA A 57 -1.05 -7.76 -0.47
C ALA A 57 -0.06 -6.66 -0.11
N TYR A 58 0.22 -5.79 -1.07
CA TYR A 58 1.12 -4.66 -0.92
C TYR A 58 0.69 -3.49 -1.80
N LEU A 59 1.02 -2.27 -1.40
CA LEU A 59 0.79 -1.07 -2.22
C LEU A 59 1.60 -1.15 -3.51
N PHE A 60 1.02 -0.63 -4.58
CA PHE A 60 1.53 -0.80 -5.93
C PHE A 60 1.46 0.50 -6.74
N GLY A 61 2.47 0.74 -7.57
CA GLY A 61 2.48 1.85 -8.52
C GLY A 61 2.20 3.22 -7.89
N GLU A 62 1.20 3.93 -8.42
CA GLU A 62 0.85 5.29 -7.99
C GLU A 62 0.57 5.42 -6.50
N SER A 63 0.01 4.38 -5.86
CA SER A 63 -0.27 4.44 -4.43
C SER A 63 1.00 4.48 -3.58
N VAL A 64 2.10 3.87 -4.02
CA VAL A 64 3.40 3.98 -3.36
C VAL A 64 3.96 5.39 -3.51
N LEU A 65 3.91 5.94 -4.72
CA LEU A 65 4.42 7.29 -5.00
C LEU A 65 3.63 8.35 -4.22
N ALA A 66 2.32 8.17 -4.10
CA ALA A 66 1.46 9.05 -3.30
C ALA A 66 1.71 8.93 -1.80
N LEU A 67 1.87 7.69 -1.28
CA LEU A 67 2.20 7.46 0.13
C LEU A 67 3.50 8.17 0.53
N CYS A 68 4.51 8.14 -0.36
CA CYS A 68 5.82 8.78 -0.16
C CYS A 68 5.83 10.28 -0.53
N GLU A 69 4.70 10.86 -0.95
CA GLU A 69 4.60 12.27 -1.41
C GLU A 69 5.57 12.60 -2.55
N LEU A 70 5.80 11.63 -3.44
CA LEU A 70 6.71 11.79 -4.58
C LEU A 70 6.02 12.37 -5.80
N ILE A 71 4.69 12.24 -5.88
CA ILE A 71 3.87 12.84 -6.92
C ILE A 71 2.73 13.65 -6.29
N PRO A 72 2.33 14.78 -6.86
CA PRO A 72 1.27 15.63 -6.33
C PRO A 72 -0.10 15.03 -6.67
N THR A 73 -0.38 13.83 -6.18
CA THR A 73 -1.70 13.20 -6.35
C THR A 73 -2.22 12.73 -5.00
N ASN A 74 -3.49 13.04 -4.75
CA ASN A 74 -4.27 12.31 -3.78
C ASN A 74 -4.97 11.19 -4.57
N PRO A 75 -4.51 9.94 -4.50
CA PRO A 75 -5.05 8.91 -5.34
C PRO A 75 -6.51 8.65 -4.94
N TYR A 76 -7.42 8.95 -5.85
CA TYR A 76 -8.84 8.61 -5.69
C TYR A 76 -9.03 7.08 -5.62
N ARG A 77 -8.04 6.34 -6.11
CA ARG A 77 -8.00 4.88 -6.10
C ARG A 77 -6.72 4.39 -5.43
N MET A 78 -6.86 3.36 -4.59
CA MET A 78 -5.76 2.66 -3.97
C MET A 78 -5.37 1.46 -4.82
N PHE A 79 -4.18 1.51 -5.41
CA PHE A 79 -3.63 0.39 -6.18
C PHE A 79 -2.90 -0.57 -5.25
N VAL A 80 -3.36 -1.80 -5.24
CA VAL A 80 -2.84 -2.86 -4.37
C VAL A 80 -2.55 -4.09 -5.23
N ALA A 81 -1.37 -4.66 -5.09
CA ALA A 81 -1.02 -5.90 -5.76
C ALA A 81 -1.03 -7.06 -4.78
N THR A 82 -1.26 -8.27 -5.29
CA THR A 82 -1.22 -9.51 -4.53
C THR A 82 -0.93 -10.70 -5.47
N PRO A 83 -0.16 -11.72 -5.04
CA PRO A 83 0.03 -12.93 -5.83
C PRO A 83 -1.24 -13.81 -5.87
N ARG A 84 -2.17 -13.58 -4.94
CA ARG A 84 -3.37 -14.41 -4.81
C ARG A 84 -4.55 -13.85 -5.57
N ARG A 85 -5.41 -14.75 -6.08
CA ARG A 85 -6.70 -14.34 -6.65
C ARG A 85 -7.65 -13.87 -5.56
N VAL A 86 -8.10 -12.62 -5.67
CA VAL A 86 -9.10 -12.03 -4.77
C VAL A 86 -10.50 -12.36 -5.29
N ARG A 87 -11.31 -12.99 -4.44
CA ARG A 87 -12.69 -13.39 -4.76
C ARG A 87 -13.75 -12.66 -3.93
N LYS A 88 -13.32 -11.88 -2.95
CA LYS A 88 -14.21 -11.11 -2.08
C LYS A 88 -14.54 -9.75 -2.70
N SER A 89 -15.71 -9.23 -2.37
CA SER A 89 -16.06 -7.85 -2.71
C SER A 89 -15.16 -6.88 -1.93
N LEU A 90 -14.63 -5.89 -2.63
CA LEU A 90 -13.82 -4.80 -2.10
C LEU A 90 -14.49 -3.47 -2.41
N PRO A 91 -14.18 -2.39 -1.66
CA PRO A 91 -14.57 -1.04 -2.04
C PRO A 91 -14.12 -0.69 -3.46
N GLU A 92 -14.92 0.05 -4.20
CA GLU A 92 -14.60 0.47 -5.59
C GLU A 92 -13.33 1.33 -5.68
N SER A 93 -12.95 1.97 -4.58
CA SER A 93 -11.72 2.73 -4.47
C SER A 93 -10.45 1.85 -4.48
N ILE A 94 -10.57 0.54 -4.29
CA ILE A 94 -9.41 -0.38 -4.28
C ILE A 94 -9.31 -1.08 -5.63
N VAL A 95 -8.23 -0.82 -6.34
CA VAL A 95 -7.88 -1.50 -7.60
C VAL A 95 -6.86 -2.58 -7.32
N VAL A 96 -7.23 -3.83 -7.59
CA VAL A 96 -6.36 -4.98 -7.33
C VAL A 96 -5.70 -5.45 -8.61
N THR A 97 -4.39 -5.58 -8.56
CA THR A 97 -3.57 -6.20 -9.62
C THR A 97 -3.04 -7.54 -9.14
N GLN A 98 -3.40 -8.62 -9.82
CA GLN A 98 -2.82 -9.94 -9.52
C GLN A 98 -1.43 -10.02 -10.17
N ARG A 99 -0.40 -10.22 -9.34
CA ARG A 99 1.00 -10.28 -9.77
C ARG A 99 1.73 -11.41 -9.08
N ALA A 100 2.33 -12.31 -9.86
CA ALA A 100 3.22 -13.34 -9.34
C ALA A 100 4.58 -12.70 -8.97
N GLY A 101 5.10 -13.05 -7.79
CA GLY A 101 6.41 -12.62 -7.31
C GLY A 101 6.36 -11.37 -6.42
N GLN A 102 7.02 -11.48 -5.26
CA GLN A 102 7.17 -10.39 -4.28
C GLN A 102 8.60 -9.82 -4.31
N GLY A 103 9.40 -10.08 -5.36
CA GLY A 103 10.82 -9.78 -5.40
C GLY A 103 11.22 -8.30 -5.23
N ASP A 104 10.24 -7.40 -5.17
CA ASP A 104 10.43 -5.95 -5.07
C ASP A 104 9.48 -5.33 -4.03
N VAL A 105 9.22 -6.07 -2.96
CA VAL A 105 8.32 -5.62 -1.87
C VAL A 105 9.15 -5.34 -0.62
N GLY A 106 8.99 -4.14 -0.11
CA GLY A 106 9.52 -3.69 1.18
C GLY A 106 8.40 -3.12 2.06
N TYR A 107 8.78 -2.19 2.93
CA TYR A 107 7.84 -1.51 3.82
C TYR A 107 8.06 -0.01 3.76
N VAL A 108 6.97 0.74 3.69
CA VAL A 108 6.94 2.19 3.87
C VAL A 108 5.99 2.49 5.02
N GLU A 109 6.46 3.13 6.08
CA GLU A 109 5.68 3.42 7.30
C GLU A 109 4.98 2.16 7.89
N GLY A 110 5.65 1.00 7.80
CA GLY A 110 5.09 -0.26 8.25
C GLY A 110 4.05 -0.90 7.30
N ILE A 111 3.78 -0.29 6.16
CA ILE A 111 2.84 -0.79 5.15
C ILE A 111 3.61 -1.55 4.07
N PRO A 112 3.25 -2.82 3.78
CA PRO A 112 3.85 -3.56 2.69
C PRO A 112 3.67 -2.79 1.37
N SER A 113 4.76 -2.52 0.68
CA SER A 113 4.77 -1.65 -0.49
C SER A 113 5.79 -2.14 -1.52
N GLN A 114 5.48 -1.96 -2.80
CA GLN A 114 6.46 -2.09 -3.86
C GLN A 114 7.63 -1.15 -3.60
N SER A 115 8.84 -1.49 -4.03
CA SER A 115 9.97 -0.56 -3.96
C SER A 115 9.68 0.71 -4.76
N ILE A 116 10.27 1.82 -4.36
CA ILE A 116 10.07 3.11 -5.05
C ILE A 116 10.57 3.05 -6.49
N PRO A 117 11.75 2.49 -6.79
CA PRO A 117 12.17 2.28 -8.17
C PRO A 117 11.18 1.42 -8.98
N GLY A 118 10.69 0.34 -8.38
CA GLY A 118 9.68 -0.51 -8.99
C GLY A 118 8.36 0.22 -9.24
N ALA A 119 7.91 1.05 -8.31
CA ALA A 119 6.70 1.86 -8.44
C ALA A 119 6.82 2.90 -9.58
N ILE A 120 7.96 3.59 -9.68
CA ILE A 120 8.24 4.54 -10.78
C ILE A 120 8.17 3.82 -12.13
N ARG A 121 8.83 2.65 -12.26
CA ARG A 121 8.77 1.85 -13.51
C ARG A 121 7.36 1.38 -13.83
N THR A 122 6.60 0.99 -12.82
CA THR A 122 5.20 0.54 -12.98
C THR A 122 4.30 1.65 -13.50
N CYS A 123 4.56 2.89 -13.12
CA CYS A 123 3.76 4.05 -13.51
C CYS A 123 4.09 4.60 -14.91
N ARG A 124 5.07 4.05 -15.63
CA ARG A 124 5.32 4.43 -17.04
C ARG A 124 4.09 4.14 -17.89
N GLY A 125 3.73 5.13 -18.70
CA GLY A 125 2.53 5.07 -19.55
C GLY A 125 1.22 5.45 -18.85
N THR A 126 1.19 5.56 -17.51
CA THR A 126 0.02 6.08 -16.76
C THR A 126 0.28 7.45 -16.14
N VAL A 127 1.51 7.72 -15.77
CA VAL A 127 1.99 9.02 -15.26
C VAL A 127 2.96 9.60 -16.27
N MET A 128 2.94 10.91 -16.46
CA MET A 128 3.83 11.63 -17.38
C MET A 128 5.30 11.42 -16.97
N GLU A 129 6.18 11.19 -17.93
CA GLU A 129 7.59 10.86 -17.67
C GLU A 129 8.33 11.95 -16.89
N ASP A 130 8.05 13.23 -17.18
CA ASP A 130 8.60 14.35 -16.43
C ASP A 130 8.26 14.27 -14.94
N ARG A 131 7.02 13.89 -14.60
CA ARG A 131 6.61 13.71 -13.20
C ARG A 131 7.28 12.52 -12.55
N LEU A 132 7.52 11.44 -13.31
CA LEU A 132 8.27 10.29 -12.80
C LEU A 132 9.74 10.62 -12.59
N ALA A 133 10.34 11.45 -13.46
CA ALA A 133 11.69 11.95 -13.26
C ALA A 133 11.79 12.83 -12.02
N ASP A 134 10.82 13.71 -11.79
CA ASP A 134 10.75 14.52 -10.57
C ASP A 134 10.54 13.65 -9.32
N ALA A 135 9.71 12.60 -9.42
CA ALA A 135 9.54 11.63 -8.34
C ALA A 135 10.85 10.91 -7.99
N ALA A 136 11.66 10.53 -9.00
CA ALA A 136 12.97 9.91 -8.77
C ALA A 136 13.94 10.88 -8.05
N ARG A 137 14.03 12.13 -8.49
CA ARG A 137 14.83 13.17 -7.83
C ARG A 137 14.38 13.40 -6.40
N ARG A 138 13.08 13.53 -6.21
CA ARG A 138 12.48 13.74 -4.87
C ARG A 138 12.73 12.56 -3.94
N ALA A 139 12.63 11.32 -4.46
CA ALA A 139 12.94 10.13 -3.69
C ALA A 139 14.41 10.10 -3.23
N ARG A 140 15.33 10.59 -4.06
CA ARG A 140 16.74 10.76 -3.72
C ARG A 140 16.95 11.81 -2.62
N GLU A 141 16.30 12.97 -2.75
CA GLU A 141 16.35 14.05 -1.74
C GLU A 141 15.87 13.62 -0.37
N LEU A 142 14.80 12.81 -0.34
CA LEU A 142 14.21 12.26 0.89
C LEU A 142 14.96 11.03 1.42
N GLY A 143 15.98 10.54 0.72
CA GLY A 143 16.79 9.40 1.14
C GLY A 143 16.14 8.04 0.93
N TYR A 144 15.08 7.95 0.14
CA TYR A 144 14.42 6.68 -0.19
C TYR A 144 15.24 5.83 -1.17
N ILE A 145 16.01 6.47 -2.04
CA ILE A 145 16.86 5.79 -3.05
C ILE A 145 18.26 6.38 -3.06
N GLY A 146 19.23 5.59 -3.56
CA GLY A 146 20.61 6.02 -3.74
C GLY A 146 20.84 6.79 -5.03
N ALA A 147 22.01 7.45 -5.16
CA ALA A 147 22.38 8.21 -6.36
C ALA A 147 22.46 7.32 -7.62
N ALA A 148 22.92 6.07 -7.47
CA ALA A 148 22.99 5.13 -8.59
C ALA A 148 21.60 4.75 -9.10
N GLU A 149 20.67 4.48 -8.18
CA GLU A 149 19.28 4.14 -8.53
C GLU A 149 18.54 5.32 -9.20
N GLU A 150 18.75 6.55 -8.71
CA GLU A 150 18.24 7.76 -9.36
C GLU A 150 18.75 7.86 -10.81
N ALA A 151 20.07 7.76 -11.00
CA ALA A 151 20.67 7.87 -12.33
C ALA A 151 20.18 6.77 -13.29
N ASP A 152 19.95 5.56 -12.81
CA ASP A 152 19.38 4.46 -13.59
C ASP A 152 17.94 4.75 -14.00
N LEU A 153 17.11 5.20 -13.05
CA LEU A 153 15.72 5.57 -13.32
C LEU A 153 15.60 6.70 -14.35
N LEU A 154 16.39 7.76 -14.21
CA LEU A 154 16.37 8.89 -15.15
C LEU A 154 16.77 8.44 -16.57
N ARG A 155 17.81 7.60 -16.70
CA ARG A 155 18.21 7.02 -18.00
C ARG A 155 17.14 6.10 -18.62
N GLU A 156 16.39 5.38 -17.78
CA GLU A 156 15.29 4.54 -18.25
C GLU A 156 14.09 5.36 -18.74
N LEU A 157 13.80 6.50 -18.09
CA LEU A 157 12.69 7.39 -18.44
C LEU A 157 12.95 8.21 -19.72
N GLU A 158 14.21 8.44 -20.09
CA GLU A 158 14.61 9.14 -21.32
C GLU A 158 14.52 8.28 -22.60
N ARG A 159 14.23 6.99 -22.48
CA ARG A 159 14.15 6.02 -23.60
C ARG A 159 12.71 5.76 -24.04
#